data_2d74d9adc39808be3a7d6364adada294
#
_entry.id   2d74d9adc39808be3a7d6364adada294
#
_cell.length_a   1.000
_cell.length_b   1.000
_cell.length_c   1.000
_cell.angle_alpha   90.00
_cell.angle_beta   90.00
_cell.angle_gamma   90.00
#
_symmetry.space_group_name_H-M   'P 1'
#
loop_
_entity.id
_entity.type
_entity.pdbx_description
1 polymer ?
#
loop_
_entity_poly.entity_id
_entity_poly.type
_entity_poly.pdbx_seq_one_letter_code
_entity_poly.pdbx_strand_id
1 'polypeptide(L)'
;MEKSINFENFINKHFKISIAFFAIGLFFGIAYSLNLLGFVIDSQTLNPLNLRAVHISLMLYGFVPLMLSYLPFLLINKEVGISKEGLKYLNIYTQIWYIFLIFMIFSLLLGKNRGLAFYDFAYELNFLLVFAGLFYILALYKFIKLYKIVPLWIKVCLQIVIIAPIALLILMNPTIGQVESTVSGPHGDNTLGMSLALIPIYYLIIKLLNITEFKARWNILWIIPTIFYFLTVLYRIFFEPLTYNQEWFAQYLTLLYIPLLYRWYKDSNITNVAKKALLISILAFLFVDIEGNILFIPEIRWLFHRNDLIVAHAHVAMGIG
;
A
#
# COMPACT_ATOMS: atom_id res chain seq x y z
N MET A 1 -28.45 13.90 10.31
CA MET A 1 -28.88 12.72 9.55
C MET A 1 -28.55 12.85 8.05
N GLU A 2 -29.01 13.88 7.35
CA GLU A 2 -28.76 14.10 5.91
C GLU A 2 -27.28 14.19 5.49
N LYS A 3 -26.40 14.73 6.35
CA LYS A 3 -24.94 14.85 6.08
C LYS A 3 -24.20 13.50 6.17
N SER A 4 -24.61 12.60 7.08
CA SER A 4 -24.00 11.27 7.21
C SER A 4 -24.36 10.40 6.01
N ILE A 5 -25.58 10.46 5.55
CA ILE A 5 -26.07 9.74 4.36
C ILE A 5 -25.26 10.12 3.11
N ASN A 6 -24.89 11.39 2.97
CA ASN A 6 -24.12 11.86 1.80
C ASN A 6 -22.67 11.33 1.81
N PHE A 7 -22.05 11.20 2.99
CA PHE A 7 -20.70 10.65 3.12
C PHE A 7 -20.67 9.14 2.90
N GLU A 8 -21.63 8.41 3.47
CA GLU A 8 -21.76 6.96 3.25
C GLU A 8 -21.99 6.63 1.77
N ASN A 9 -22.86 7.38 1.09
CA ASN A 9 -23.08 7.23 -0.34
C ASN A 9 -21.81 7.52 -1.16
N PHE A 10 -21.02 8.52 -0.77
CA PHE A 10 -19.73 8.82 -1.37
C PHE A 10 -18.77 7.62 -1.22
N ILE A 11 -18.59 7.11 -0.02
CA ILE A 11 -17.70 5.95 0.23
C ILE A 11 -18.17 4.71 -0.52
N ASN A 12 -19.47 4.39 -0.48
CA ASN A 12 -20.05 3.24 -1.17
C ASN A 12 -19.86 3.32 -2.70
N LYS A 13 -19.99 4.51 -3.29
CA LYS A 13 -19.71 4.71 -4.72
C LYS A 13 -18.26 4.37 -5.05
N HIS A 14 -17.31 4.89 -4.27
CA HIS A 14 -15.90 4.68 -4.53
C HIS A 14 -15.46 3.25 -4.22
N PHE A 15 -16.05 2.62 -3.23
CA PHE A 15 -15.88 1.19 -2.96
C PHE A 15 -16.27 0.32 -4.18
N LYS A 16 -17.45 0.58 -4.78
CA LYS A 16 -17.89 -0.12 -5.98
C LYS A 16 -16.94 0.09 -7.17
N ILE A 17 -16.40 1.31 -7.33
CA ILE A 17 -15.42 1.60 -8.39
C ILE A 17 -14.10 0.86 -8.13
N SER A 18 -13.63 0.79 -6.88
CA SER A 18 -12.45 -0.01 -6.52
C SER A 18 -12.63 -1.50 -6.85
N ILE A 19 -13.82 -2.05 -6.58
CA ILE A 19 -14.15 -3.43 -6.98
C ILE A 19 -14.13 -3.59 -8.51
N ALA A 20 -14.59 -2.58 -9.26
CA ALA A 20 -14.50 -2.63 -10.72
C ALA A 20 -13.05 -2.65 -11.20
N PHE A 21 -12.15 -1.85 -10.64
CA PHE A 21 -10.72 -1.90 -10.93
C PHE A 21 -10.10 -3.24 -10.53
N PHE A 22 -10.51 -3.81 -9.39
CA PHE A 22 -10.12 -5.16 -8.99
C PHE A 22 -10.52 -6.20 -10.05
N ALA A 23 -11.78 -6.18 -10.50
CA ALA A 23 -12.26 -7.09 -11.53
C ALA A 23 -11.49 -6.95 -12.86
N ILE A 24 -11.20 -5.71 -13.27
CA ILE A 24 -10.35 -5.43 -14.44
C ILE A 24 -8.94 -6.01 -14.22
N GLY A 25 -8.36 -5.80 -13.07
CA GLY A 25 -7.06 -6.36 -12.73
C GLY A 25 -7.04 -7.90 -12.76
N LEU A 26 -8.07 -8.56 -12.23
CA LEU A 26 -8.24 -10.02 -12.32
C LEU A 26 -8.33 -10.49 -13.78
N PHE A 27 -9.07 -9.77 -14.62
CA PHE A 27 -9.16 -10.09 -16.05
C PHE A 27 -7.77 -10.07 -16.71
N PHE A 28 -6.96 -9.05 -16.45
CA PHE A 28 -5.58 -8.99 -16.97
C PHE A 28 -4.69 -10.10 -16.40
N GLY A 29 -4.88 -10.50 -15.14
CA GLY A 29 -4.18 -11.63 -14.52
C GLY A 29 -4.55 -12.96 -15.20
N ILE A 30 -5.83 -13.20 -15.48
CA ILE A 30 -6.29 -14.38 -16.20
C ILE A 30 -5.72 -14.39 -17.63
N ALA A 31 -5.79 -13.26 -18.35
CA ALA A 31 -5.24 -13.15 -19.69
C ALA A 31 -3.73 -13.41 -19.72
N TYR A 32 -2.99 -12.92 -18.72
CA TYR A 32 -1.57 -13.24 -18.53
C TYR A 32 -1.35 -14.74 -18.33
N SER A 33 -2.11 -15.37 -17.44
CA SER A 33 -1.99 -16.80 -17.15
C SER A 33 -2.31 -17.67 -18.38
N LEU A 34 -3.34 -17.32 -19.14
CA LEU A 34 -3.67 -18.01 -20.39
C LEU A 34 -2.54 -17.88 -21.43
N ASN A 35 -1.90 -16.72 -21.50
CA ASN A 35 -0.76 -16.51 -22.39
C ASN A 35 0.42 -17.41 -22.00
N LEU A 36 0.70 -17.58 -20.69
CA LEU A 36 1.73 -18.50 -20.22
C LEU A 36 1.42 -19.97 -20.52
N LEU A 37 0.15 -20.34 -20.60
CA LEU A 37 -0.30 -21.68 -20.97
C LEU A 37 -0.30 -21.93 -22.49
N GLY A 38 0.17 -20.97 -23.29
CA GLY A 38 0.27 -21.09 -24.74
C GLY A 38 -0.97 -20.64 -25.53
N PHE A 39 -2.00 -20.11 -24.85
CA PHE A 39 -3.12 -19.43 -25.52
C PHE A 39 -2.70 -18.01 -25.91
N VAL A 40 -1.88 -17.92 -26.96
CA VAL A 40 -1.23 -16.67 -27.35
C VAL A 40 -2.25 -15.71 -27.95
N ILE A 41 -2.35 -14.51 -27.38
CA ILE A 41 -2.97 -13.35 -28.04
C ILE A 41 -1.85 -12.63 -28.76
N ASP A 42 -1.82 -12.79 -30.08
CA ASP A 42 -0.82 -12.13 -30.93
C ASP A 42 -1.14 -10.64 -31.07
N SER A 43 -0.66 -9.85 -30.11
CA SER A 43 -0.87 -8.41 -30.07
C SER A 43 0.32 -7.73 -29.41
N GLN A 44 0.82 -6.66 -29.99
CA GLN A 44 1.89 -5.85 -29.40
C GLN A 44 1.48 -5.25 -28.06
N THR A 45 0.20 -4.93 -27.88
CA THR A 45 -0.33 -4.32 -26.64
C THR A 45 -0.67 -5.35 -25.58
N LEU A 46 -1.18 -6.52 -25.96
CA LEU A 46 -1.63 -7.58 -25.06
C LEU A 46 -0.58 -8.71 -24.91
N ASN A 47 0.69 -8.37 -24.96
CA ASN A 47 1.76 -9.31 -24.66
C ASN A 47 1.85 -9.63 -23.15
N PRO A 48 2.49 -10.75 -22.76
CA PRO A 48 2.56 -11.19 -21.37
C PRO A 48 3.14 -10.15 -20.41
N LEU A 49 4.15 -9.37 -20.82
CA LEU A 49 4.77 -8.35 -19.98
C LEU A 49 3.81 -7.22 -19.65
N ASN A 50 3.09 -6.72 -20.66
CA ASN A 50 2.12 -5.65 -20.47
C ASN A 50 0.92 -6.12 -19.64
N LEU A 51 0.40 -7.33 -19.90
CA LEU A 51 -0.70 -7.92 -19.14
C LEU A 51 -0.34 -8.08 -17.65
N ARG A 52 0.85 -8.60 -17.38
CA ARG A 52 1.39 -8.72 -16.01
C ARG A 52 1.52 -7.36 -15.34
N ALA A 53 2.11 -6.38 -16.02
CA ALA A 53 2.32 -5.05 -15.49
C ALA A 53 0.99 -4.37 -15.11
N VAL A 54 -0.04 -4.47 -15.98
CA VAL A 54 -1.37 -3.93 -15.69
C VAL A 54 -2.03 -4.68 -14.52
N HIS A 55 -1.95 -6.01 -14.50
CA HIS A 55 -2.50 -6.80 -13.40
C HIS A 55 -1.93 -6.37 -12.05
N ILE A 56 -0.61 -6.39 -11.89
CA ILE A 56 0.06 -6.04 -10.63
C ILE A 56 -0.26 -4.59 -10.24
N SER A 57 -0.15 -3.66 -11.17
CA SER A 57 -0.37 -2.24 -10.88
C SER A 57 -1.82 -1.94 -10.51
N LEU A 58 -2.81 -2.60 -11.09
CA LEU A 58 -4.21 -2.45 -10.68
C LEU A 58 -4.51 -3.04 -9.31
N MET A 59 -3.89 -4.17 -8.95
CA MET A 59 -4.01 -4.72 -7.61
C MET A 59 -3.43 -3.74 -6.57
N LEU A 60 -2.25 -3.19 -6.85
CA LEU A 60 -1.54 -2.28 -5.95
C LEU A 60 -2.15 -0.89 -5.86
N TYR A 61 -2.73 -0.33 -6.93
CA TYR A 61 -3.19 1.07 -6.95
C TYR A 61 -4.68 1.23 -7.17
N GLY A 62 -5.33 0.28 -7.85
CA GLY A 62 -6.75 0.38 -8.20
C GLY A 62 -7.69 -0.15 -7.13
N PHE A 63 -7.26 -1.12 -6.32
CA PHE A 63 -8.11 -1.77 -5.33
C PHE A 63 -7.73 -1.37 -3.91
N VAL A 64 -6.60 -1.90 -3.40
CA VAL A 64 -6.27 -1.80 -1.97
C VAL A 64 -6.06 -0.34 -1.49
N PRO A 65 -5.16 0.47 -2.07
CA PRO A 65 -4.92 1.81 -1.57
C PRO A 65 -6.12 2.74 -1.76
N LEU A 66 -6.86 2.57 -2.85
CA LEU A 66 -8.04 3.38 -3.09
C LEU A 66 -9.13 3.14 -2.04
N MET A 67 -9.32 1.89 -1.60
CA MET A 67 -10.24 1.57 -0.50
C MET A 67 -9.74 2.05 0.85
N LEU A 68 -8.48 1.77 1.16
CA LEU A 68 -7.90 2.01 2.48
C LEU A 68 -7.65 3.49 2.75
N SER A 69 -7.48 4.32 1.71
CA SER A 69 -7.28 5.76 1.85
C SER A 69 -8.44 6.49 2.55
N TYR A 70 -9.64 5.91 2.56
CA TYR A 70 -10.80 6.49 3.25
C TYR A 70 -10.88 6.16 4.74
N LEU A 71 -10.11 5.21 5.25
CA LEU A 71 -10.17 4.77 6.66
C LEU A 71 -9.98 5.91 7.67
N PRO A 72 -9.01 6.84 7.51
CA PRO A 72 -8.87 7.97 8.42
C PRO A 72 -10.13 8.84 8.47
N PHE A 73 -10.75 9.09 7.32
CA PHE A 73 -11.96 9.91 7.23
C PHE A 73 -13.19 9.20 7.84
N LEU A 74 -13.30 7.88 7.69
CA LEU A 74 -14.33 7.09 8.34
C LEU A 74 -14.18 7.15 9.87
N LEU A 75 -12.95 7.06 10.37
CA LEU A 75 -12.69 7.15 11.80
C LEU A 75 -12.97 8.56 12.35
N ILE A 76 -12.53 9.61 11.65
CA ILE A 76 -12.82 11.00 12.03
C ILE A 76 -14.32 11.25 12.00
N ASN A 77 -15.02 10.76 10.98
CA ASN A 77 -16.49 10.87 10.92
C ASN A 77 -17.16 10.21 12.11
N LYS A 78 -16.68 9.04 12.54
CA LYS A 78 -17.19 8.34 13.73
C LYS A 78 -16.94 9.13 15.02
N GLU A 79 -15.79 9.81 15.14
CA GLU A 79 -15.37 10.53 16.35
C GLU A 79 -15.96 11.95 16.45
N VAL A 80 -15.96 12.72 15.37
CA VAL A 80 -16.29 14.17 15.39
C VAL A 80 -17.20 14.66 14.25
N GLY A 81 -17.51 13.81 13.28
CA GLY A 81 -18.40 14.14 12.16
C GLY A 81 -17.65 14.55 10.88
N ILE A 82 -18.38 15.21 9.96
CA ILE A 82 -17.95 15.44 8.57
C ILE A 82 -17.68 16.92 8.31
N SER A 83 -16.54 17.20 7.64
CA SER A 83 -16.24 18.49 7.05
C SER A 83 -16.75 18.55 5.61
N LYS A 84 -17.69 19.47 5.30
CA LYS A 84 -18.18 19.69 3.94
C LYS A 84 -17.07 20.12 2.97
N GLU A 85 -16.17 21.00 3.42
CA GLU A 85 -15.02 21.45 2.63
C GLU A 85 -14.02 20.30 2.44
N GLY A 86 -13.74 19.53 3.51
CA GLY A 86 -12.88 18.36 3.44
C GLY A 86 -13.39 17.33 2.45
N LEU A 87 -14.71 17.12 2.38
CA LEU A 87 -15.33 16.22 1.41
C LEU A 87 -15.13 16.68 -0.05
N LYS A 88 -15.13 18.00 -0.32
CA LYS A 88 -14.82 18.51 -1.66
C LYS A 88 -13.39 18.15 -2.07
N TYR A 89 -12.40 18.38 -1.19
CA TYR A 89 -11.00 18.02 -1.47
C TYR A 89 -10.82 16.50 -1.60
N LEU A 90 -11.49 15.72 -0.77
CA LEU A 90 -11.46 14.26 -0.88
C LEU A 90 -12.04 13.76 -2.21
N ASN A 91 -13.08 14.42 -2.72
CA ASN A 91 -13.62 14.12 -4.06
C ASN A 91 -12.61 14.45 -5.16
N ILE A 92 -11.93 15.60 -5.09
CA ILE A 92 -10.88 15.98 -6.07
C ILE A 92 -9.74 14.96 -6.04
N TYR A 93 -9.24 14.60 -4.84
CA TYR A 93 -8.27 13.52 -4.66
C TYR A 93 -8.69 12.26 -5.43
N THR A 94 -9.92 11.82 -5.21
CA THR A 94 -10.45 10.60 -5.82
C THR A 94 -10.53 10.69 -7.35
N GLN A 95 -10.94 11.85 -7.90
CA GLN A 95 -10.99 12.04 -9.35
C GLN A 95 -9.58 12.02 -9.97
N ILE A 96 -8.61 12.68 -9.34
CA ILE A 96 -7.21 12.64 -9.81
C ILE A 96 -6.67 11.21 -9.76
N TRP A 97 -7.00 10.45 -8.71
CA TRP A 97 -6.61 9.05 -8.60
C TRP A 97 -7.19 8.19 -9.73
N TYR A 98 -8.45 8.40 -10.11
CA TYR A 98 -9.04 7.70 -11.25
C TYR A 98 -8.36 8.07 -12.58
N ILE A 99 -8.05 9.34 -12.77
CA ILE A 99 -7.28 9.79 -13.94
C ILE A 99 -5.92 9.10 -13.97
N PHE A 100 -5.23 9.03 -12.84
CA PHE A 100 -3.96 8.29 -12.72
C PHE A 100 -4.14 6.82 -13.13
N LEU A 101 -5.14 6.11 -12.61
CA LEU A 101 -5.37 4.69 -12.92
C LEU A 101 -5.63 4.48 -14.42
N ILE A 102 -6.41 5.35 -15.05
CA ILE A 102 -6.68 5.27 -16.49
C ILE A 102 -5.39 5.46 -17.29
N PHE A 103 -4.61 6.50 -17.02
CA PHE A 103 -3.35 6.74 -17.70
C PHE A 103 -2.32 5.65 -17.42
N MET A 104 -2.28 5.10 -16.22
CA MET A 104 -1.43 3.98 -15.85
C MET A 104 -1.74 2.75 -16.71
N ILE A 105 -3.01 2.35 -16.83
CA ILE A 105 -3.41 1.21 -17.67
C ILE A 105 -2.96 1.43 -19.11
N PHE A 106 -3.28 2.58 -19.69
CA PHE A 106 -2.91 2.87 -21.07
C PHE A 106 -1.39 2.90 -21.30
N SER A 107 -0.63 3.51 -20.40
CA SER A 107 0.83 3.58 -20.51
C SER A 107 1.45 2.18 -20.46
N LEU A 108 0.96 1.32 -19.57
CA LEU A 108 1.45 -0.06 -19.44
C LEU A 108 1.07 -0.92 -20.64
N LEU A 109 -0.13 -0.79 -21.19
CA LEU A 109 -0.55 -1.47 -22.42
C LEU A 109 0.26 -1.02 -23.65
N LEU A 110 0.76 0.21 -23.64
CA LEU A 110 1.66 0.73 -24.67
C LEU A 110 3.14 0.33 -24.44
N GLY A 111 3.41 -0.55 -23.46
CA GLY A 111 4.74 -1.05 -23.19
C GLY A 111 5.64 -0.09 -22.40
N LYS A 112 5.09 1.01 -21.84
CA LYS A 112 5.85 1.93 -20.99
C LYS A 112 5.95 1.40 -19.55
N ASN A 113 6.54 0.22 -19.41
CA ASN A 113 6.83 -0.37 -18.11
C ASN A 113 8.31 -0.17 -17.74
N ARG A 114 8.59 -0.17 -16.44
CA ARG A 114 9.93 0.06 -15.88
C ARG A 114 10.58 -1.21 -15.35
N GLY A 115 9.86 -2.32 -15.29
CA GLY A 115 10.32 -3.57 -14.71
C GLY A 115 10.45 -3.54 -13.18
N LEU A 116 9.84 -2.55 -12.51
CA LEU A 116 9.88 -2.41 -11.05
C LEU A 116 8.68 -3.10 -10.42
N ALA A 117 8.89 -3.98 -9.46
CA ALA A 117 7.85 -4.84 -8.88
C ALA A 117 6.62 -4.08 -8.34
N PHE A 118 6.81 -2.87 -7.80
CA PHE A 118 5.74 -2.09 -7.17
C PHE A 118 5.42 -0.79 -7.90
N TYR A 119 6.23 -0.37 -8.86
CA TYR A 119 6.19 0.94 -9.51
C TYR A 119 6.47 0.83 -11.01
N ASP A 120 5.81 -0.12 -11.64
CA ASP A 120 6.09 -0.50 -13.03
C ASP A 120 5.64 0.54 -14.06
N PHE A 121 4.73 1.43 -13.70
CA PHE A 121 4.24 2.50 -14.57
C PHE A 121 5.27 3.61 -14.80
N ALA A 122 5.06 4.41 -15.87
CA ALA A 122 5.93 5.52 -16.23
C ALA A 122 6.12 6.52 -15.09
N TYR A 123 7.36 6.96 -14.86
CA TYR A 123 7.71 7.87 -13.74
C TYR A 123 6.89 9.16 -13.74
N GLU A 124 6.59 9.70 -14.90
CA GLU A 124 5.82 10.94 -15.08
C GLU A 124 4.44 10.88 -14.42
N LEU A 125 3.85 9.71 -14.32
CA LEU A 125 2.56 9.52 -13.67
C LEU A 125 2.61 9.76 -12.15
N ASN A 126 3.80 9.75 -11.53
CA ASN A 126 3.96 10.10 -10.12
C ASN A 126 3.53 11.54 -9.83
N PHE A 127 3.59 12.45 -10.80
CA PHE A 127 3.07 13.82 -10.61
C PHE A 127 1.57 13.82 -10.33
N LEU A 128 0.79 12.93 -10.95
CA LEU A 128 -0.63 12.76 -10.64
C LEU A 128 -0.83 12.27 -9.21
N LEU A 129 -0.01 11.33 -8.75
CA LEU A 129 -0.04 10.83 -7.36
C LEU A 129 0.31 11.93 -6.36
N VAL A 130 1.29 12.78 -6.67
CA VAL A 130 1.65 13.94 -5.85
C VAL A 130 0.49 14.92 -5.76
N PHE A 131 -0.15 15.27 -6.89
CA PHE A 131 -1.34 16.13 -6.88
C PHE A 131 -2.50 15.51 -6.10
N ALA A 132 -2.76 14.22 -6.27
CA ALA A 132 -3.73 13.52 -5.46
C ALA A 132 -3.39 13.61 -3.96
N GLY A 133 -2.12 13.37 -3.60
CA GLY A 133 -1.62 13.48 -2.23
C GLY A 133 -1.82 14.86 -1.62
N LEU A 134 -1.60 15.94 -2.37
CA LEU A 134 -1.86 17.30 -1.90
C LEU A 134 -3.33 17.52 -1.56
N PHE A 135 -4.27 17.08 -2.41
CA PHE A 135 -5.70 17.19 -2.12
C PHE A 135 -6.13 16.29 -0.98
N TYR A 136 -5.50 15.12 -0.82
CA TYR A 136 -5.71 14.26 0.34
C TYR A 136 -5.30 14.95 1.66
N ILE A 137 -4.13 15.60 1.67
CA ILE A 137 -3.65 16.39 2.81
C ILE A 137 -4.60 17.55 3.13
N LEU A 138 -5.06 18.28 2.12
CA LEU A 138 -6.03 19.37 2.29
C LEU A 138 -7.35 18.85 2.86
N ALA A 139 -7.85 17.71 2.36
CA ALA A 139 -9.03 17.05 2.91
C ALA A 139 -8.83 16.71 4.39
N LEU A 140 -7.74 16.01 4.70
CA LEU A 140 -7.42 15.60 6.07
C LEU A 140 -7.29 16.79 7.01
N TYR A 141 -6.64 17.87 6.59
CA TYR A 141 -6.53 19.11 7.36
C TYR A 141 -7.90 19.70 7.70
N LYS A 142 -8.85 19.72 6.72
CA LYS A 142 -10.22 20.23 6.97
C LYS A 142 -11.02 19.34 7.92
N PHE A 143 -10.80 18.03 7.89
CA PHE A 143 -11.42 17.11 8.83
C PHE A 143 -10.80 17.22 10.24
N ILE A 144 -9.49 17.41 10.33
CA ILE A 144 -8.77 17.56 11.60
C ILE A 144 -9.24 18.83 12.35
N LYS A 145 -9.59 19.90 11.64
CA LYS A 145 -10.14 21.12 12.26
C LYS A 145 -11.43 20.93 13.05
N LEU A 146 -12.12 19.80 12.87
CA LEU A 146 -13.31 19.48 13.67
C LEU A 146 -12.99 19.07 15.11
N TYR A 147 -11.75 18.64 15.37
CA TYR A 147 -11.33 18.30 16.72
C TYR A 147 -10.99 19.53 17.56
N LYS A 148 -11.48 19.57 18.79
CA LYS A 148 -11.01 20.54 19.80
C LYS A 148 -9.57 20.25 20.22
N ILE A 149 -9.25 18.97 20.42
CA ILE A 149 -7.91 18.48 20.74
C ILE A 149 -7.61 17.35 19.74
N VAL A 150 -6.58 17.55 18.91
CA VAL A 150 -6.21 16.57 17.87
C VAL A 150 -5.56 15.35 18.53
N PRO A 151 -6.12 14.14 18.33
CA PRO A 151 -5.56 12.90 18.86
C PRO A 151 -4.16 12.61 18.33
N LEU A 152 -3.34 11.91 19.13
CA LEU A 152 -1.96 11.57 18.76
C LEU A 152 -1.90 10.75 17.45
N TRP A 153 -2.83 9.82 17.24
CA TRP A 153 -2.85 8.98 16.06
C TRP A 153 -2.97 9.78 14.76
N ILE A 154 -3.76 10.88 14.78
CA ILE A 154 -3.88 11.78 13.62
C ILE A 154 -2.56 12.51 13.38
N LYS A 155 -1.90 12.98 14.42
CA LYS A 155 -0.60 13.68 14.29
C LYS A 155 0.44 12.77 13.64
N VAL A 156 0.49 11.50 14.03
CA VAL A 156 1.40 10.51 13.45
C VAL A 156 1.03 10.20 11.99
N CYS A 157 -0.25 9.88 11.71
CA CYS A 157 -0.70 9.61 10.34
C CYS A 157 -0.49 10.81 9.41
N LEU A 158 -0.71 12.03 9.90
CA LEU A 158 -0.50 13.25 9.10
C LEU A 158 0.96 13.42 8.68
N GLN A 159 1.92 13.13 9.56
CA GLN A 159 3.34 13.21 9.22
C GLN A 159 3.70 12.23 8.11
N ILE A 160 3.21 10.98 8.18
CA ILE A 160 3.43 9.97 7.14
C ILE A 160 2.84 10.44 5.81
N VAL A 161 1.61 10.92 5.82
CA VAL A 161 0.89 11.36 4.60
C VAL A 161 1.56 12.59 3.96
N ILE A 162 2.13 13.51 4.74
CA ILE A 162 2.84 14.68 4.22
C ILE A 162 4.16 14.26 3.55
N ILE A 163 4.87 13.28 4.12
CA ILE A 163 6.15 12.82 3.61
C ILE A 163 5.98 11.94 2.36
N ALA A 164 4.92 11.15 2.29
CA ALA A 164 4.71 10.17 1.22
C ALA A 164 4.79 10.74 -0.22
N PRO A 165 4.19 11.90 -0.58
CA PRO A 165 4.33 12.47 -1.91
C PRO A 165 5.77 12.84 -2.27
N ILE A 166 6.53 13.36 -1.30
CA ILE A 166 7.94 13.73 -1.49
C ILE A 166 8.79 12.46 -1.64
N ALA A 167 8.54 11.47 -0.78
CA ALA A 167 9.22 10.19 -0.85
C ALA A 167 8.97 9.49 -2.19
N LEU A 168 7.74 9.52 -2.72
CA LEU A 168 7.42 8.97 -4.04
C LEU A 168 8.23 9.62 -5.16
N LEU A 169 8.38 10.95 -5.17
CA LEU A 169 9.16 11.63 -6.20
C LEU A 169 10.64 11.26 -6.14
N ILE A 170 11.19 11.09 -4.95
CA ILE A 170 12.61 10.75 -4.75
C ILE A 170 12.84 9.27 -5.05
N LEU A 171 12.09 8.39 -4.40
CA LEU A 171 12.30 6.94 -4.50
C LEU A 171 11.97 6.38 -5.89
N MET A 172 11.05 7.01 -6.61
CA MET A 172 10.66 6.58 -7.95
C MET A 172 11.48 7.23 -9.05
N ASN A 173 12.37 8.15 -8.72
CA ASN A 173 13.23 8.80 -9.72
C ASN A 173 14.17 7.78 -10.37
N PRO A 174 14.19 7.67 -11.71
CA PRO A 174 15.01 6.67 -12.42
C PRO A 174 16.52 6.87 -12.26
N THR A 175 16.97 8.06 -11.83
CA THR A 175 18.41 8.36 -11.65
C THR A 175 18.92 8.15 -10.23
N ILE A 176 18.10 8.41 -9.21
CA ILE A 176 18.51 8.37 -7.79
C ILE A 176 17.63 7.42 -6.96
N GLY A 177 16.53 6.95 -7.52
CA GLY A 177 15.57 6.10 -6.83
C GLY A 177 15.94 4.63 -6.91
N GLN A 178 14.90 3.83 -6.79
CA GLN A 178 15.04 2.38 -6.81
C GLN A 178 15.39 1.88 -8.21
N VAL A 179 16.63 1.52 -8.36
CA VAL A 179 17.07 0.70 -9.47
C VAL A 179 17.16 -0.72 -8.93
N GLU A 180 16.38 -1.63 -9.47
CA GLU A 180 16.58 -3.05 -9.20
C GLU A 180 18.00 -3.43 -9.68
N SER A 181 18.89 -3.57 -8.75
CA SER A 181 20.22 -4.05 -9.03
C SER A 181 20.23 -5.59 -8.93
N THR A 182 20.65 -6.25 -9.97
CA THR A 182 20.94 -7.69 -9.93
C THR A 182 22.03 -8.02 -8.91
N VAL A 183 22.83 -7.03 -8.51
CA VAL A 183 23.96 -7.15 -7.58
C VAL A 183 23.54 -6.88 -6.13
N SER A 184 22.72 -5.85 -5.89
CA SER A 184 22.32 -5.43 -4.53
C SER A 184 21.16 -6.23 -3.93
N GLY A 185 20.58 -7.11 -4.70
CA GLY A 185 19.44 -7.89 -4.21
C GLY A 185 18.09 -7.19 -4.27
N PRO A 186 17.05 -7.90 -3.86
CA PRO A 186 15.72 -7.36 -3.85
C PRO A 186 15.54 -6.43 -2.64
N HIS A 187 14.92 -5.42 -2.77
CA HIS A 187 14.00 -4.50 -2.13
C HIS A 187 13.72 -4.64 -0.62
N GLY A 188 14.71 -4.91 0.25
CA GLY A 188 14.48 -5.02 1.69
C GLY A 188 13.94 -3.73 2.29
N ASP A 189 14.49 -2.58 1.90
CA ASP A 189 14.00 -1.27 2.33
C ASP A 189 12.63 -0.93 1.71
N ASN A 190 12.33 -1.42 0.51
CA ASN A 190 11.01 -1.26 -0.10
C ASN A 190 9.95 -2.05 0.64
N THR A 191 10.24 -3.31 0.96
CA THR A 191 9.36 -4.15 1.76
C THR A 191 9.13 -3.51 3.13
N LEU A 192 10.18 -2.99 3.75
CA LEU A 192 10.08 -2.25 5.01
C LEU A 192 9.18 -1.01 4.87
N GLY A 193 9.33 -0.23 3.80
CA GLY A 193 8.51 0.96 3.53
C GLY A 193 7.03 0.63 3.31
N MET A 194 6.73 -0.42 2.57
CA MET A 194 5.35 -0.87 2.34
C MET A 194 4.72 -1.43 3.62
N SER A 195 5.43 -2.27 4.35
CA SER A 195 4.97 -2.83 5.62
C SER A 195 4.73 -1.74 6.67
N LEU A 196 5.57 -0.71 6.67
CA LEU A 196 5.41 0.47 7.52
C LEU A 196 4.08 1.19 7.28
N ALA A 197 3.59 1.22 6.02
CA ALA A 197 2.29 1.77 5.69
C ALA A 197 1.12 0.85 6.08
N LEU A 198 1.31 -0.47 6.03
CA LEU A 198 0.29 -1.45 6.39
C LEU A 198 -0.03 -1.46 7.88
N ILE A 199 0.95 -1.32 8.76
CA ILE A 199 0.72 -1.35 10.22
C ILE A 199 -0.23 -0.25 10.69
N PRO A 200 -0.12 1.02 10.28
CA PRO A 200 -1.15 2.03 10.54
C PRO A 200 -2.54 1.66 10.03
N ILE A 201 -2.64 0.93 8.91
CA ILE A 201 -3.93 0.46 8.38
C ILE A 201 -4.57 -0.53 9.35
N TYR A 202 -3.83 -1.54 9.82
CA TYR A 202 -4.31 -2.44 10.88
C TYR A 202 -4.78 -1.69 12.12
N TYR A 203 -4.01 -0.68 12.56
CA TYR A 203 -4.40 0.18 13.67
C TYR A 203 -5.74 0.89 13.42
N LEU A 204 -5.90 1.51 12.25
CA LEU A 204 -7.12 2.23 11.90
C LEU A 204 -8.34 1.31 11.81
N ILE A 205 -8.18 0.12 11.21
CA ILE A 205 -9.24 -0.88 11.12
C ILE A 205 -9.66 -1.35 12.53
N ILE A 206 -8.71 -1.74 13.36
CA ILE A 206 -8.99 -2.18 14.73
C ILE A 206 -9.69 -1.05 15.50
N LYS A 207 -9.19 0.17 15.42
CA LYS A 207 -9.78 1.31 16.11
C LYS A 207 -11.18 1.64 15.60
N LEU A 208 -11.42 1.53 14.29
CA LEU A 208 -12.72 1.76 13.68
C LEU A 208 -13.76 0.73 14.12
N LEU A 209 -13.38 -0.54 14.17
CA LEU A 209 -14.27 -1.66 14.48
C LEU A 209 -14.40 -1.93 15.98
N ASN A 210 -13.51 -1.37 16.81
CA ASN A 210 -13.51 -1.64 18.25
C ASN A 210 -14.77 -1.09 18.92
N ILE A 211 -15.34 -1.88 19.82
CA ILE A 211 -16.55 -1.54 20.58
C ILE A 211 -16.19 -0.57 21.73
N THR A 212 -15.03 -0.78 22.34
CA THR A 212 -14.50 0.05 23.42
C THR A 212 -13.31 0.89 22.93
N GLU A 213 -12.76 1.77 23.75
CA GLU A 213 -11.54 2.50 23.40
C GLU A 213 -10.37 1.53 23.17
N PHE A 214 -9.79 1.55 21.96
CA PHE A 214 -8.60 0.76 21.66
C PHE A 214 -7.34 1.52 22.04
N LYS A 215 -6.53 0.94 22.93
CA LYS A 215 -5.22 1.46 23.35
C LYS A 215 -4.11 0.62 22.72
N ALA A 216 -3.50 1.13 21.67
CA ALA A 216 -2.37 0.46 21.02
C ALA A 216 -1.18 0.39 22.02
N ARG A 217 -0.66 -0.82 22.21
CA ARG A 217 0.52 -1.09 23.02
C ARG A 217 1.65 -1.59 22.16
N TRP A 218 2.88 -1.52 22.65
CA TRP A 218 4.10 -1.96 21.97
C TRP A 218 4.44 -1.19 20.69
N ASN A 219 3.98 0.04 20.57
CA ASN A 219 4.20 0.88 19.41
C ASN A 219 5.66 1.10 19.05
N ILE A 220 6.59 0.90 20.00
CA ILE A 220 8.02 0.95 19.76
C ILE A 220 8.45 -0.04 18.65
N LEU A 221 7.75 -1.18 18.54
CA LEU A 221 8.02 -2.18 17.51
C LEU A 221 7.65 -1.74 16.09
N TRP A 222 6.88 -0.66 15.96
CA TRP A 222 6.63 0.03 14.70
C TRP A 222 7.56 1.24 14.52
N ILE A 223 7.86 1.95 15.61
CA ILE A 223 8.70 3.16 15.57
C ILE A 223 10.12 2.83 15.12
N ILE A 224 10.71 1.73 15.60
CA ILE A 224 12.08 1.32 15.23
C ILE A 224 12.21 1.08 13.73
N PRO A 225 11.38 0.21 13.08
CA PRO A 225 11.42 0.05 11.63
C PRO A 225 11.17 1.34 10.87
N THR A 226 10.26 2.20 11.37
CA THR A 226 9.96 3.50 10.77
C THR A 226 11.18 4.40 10.72
N ILE A 227 11.89 4.56 11.84
CA ILE A 227 13.11 5.37 11.92
C ILE A 227 14.17 4.80 10.96
N PHE A 228 14.35 3.48 10.97
CA PHE A 228 15.34 2.83 10.10
C PHE A 228 15.01 3.06 8.62
N TYR A 229 13.75 2.94 8.21
CA TYR A 229 13.32 3.23 6.84
C TYR A 229 13.69 4.67 6.42
N PHE A 230 13.44 5.67 7.26
CA PHE A 230 13.85 7.03 6.96
C PHE A 230 15.36 7.19 6.87
N LEU A 231 16.12 6.48 7.68
CA LEU A 231 17.59 6.48 7.58
C LEU A 231 18.07 5.86 6.26
N THR A 232 17.42 4.78 5.77
CA THR A 232 17.77 4.20 4.46
C THR A 232 17.46 5.15 3.31
N VAL A 233 16.32 5.87 3.37
CA VAL A 233 15.98 6.89 2.38
C VAL A 233 17.02 8.02 2.36
N LEU A 234 17.40 8.54 3.52
CA LEU A 234 18.43 9.57 3.63
C LEU A 234 19.79 9.08 3.13
N TYR A 235 20.16 7.84 3.47
CA TYR A 235 21.40 7.24 3.00
C TYR A 235 21.46 7.18 1.47
N ARG A 236 20.38 6.72 0.81
CA ARG A 236 20.29 6.70 -0.67
C ARG A 236 20.38 8.07 -1.32
N ILE A 237 19.84 9.11 -0.68
CA ILE A 237 19.88 10.48 -1.21
C ILE A 237 21.29 11.05 -1.16
N PHE A 238 22.03 10.81 -0.08
CA PHE A 238 23.29 11.49 0.19
C PHE A 238 24.52 10.66 -0.16
N PHE A 239 24.41 9.34 -0.29
CA PHE A 239 25.54 8.45 -0.49
C PHE A 239 25.36 7.58 -1.74
N GLU A 240 24.89 6.37 -1.57
CA GLU A 240 24.81 5.38 -2.63
C GLU A 240 23.65 4.37 -2.38
N PRO A 241 23.33 3.51 -3.36
CA PRO A 241 22.38 2.41 -3.13
C PRO A 241 22.82 1.52 -1.97
N LEU A 242 21.82 0.96 -1.27
CA LEU A 242 22.09 0.04 -0.16
C LEU A 242 22.79 -1.23 -0.67
N THR A 243 23.72 -1.72 0.13
CA THR A 243 24.34 -3.03 -0.10
C THR A 243 23.35 -4.16 0.22
N TYR A 244 23.62 -5.36 -0.30
CA TYR A 244 22.79 -6.53 -0.02
C TYR A 244 22.55 -6.77 1.48
N ASN A 245 23.57 -6.64 2.32
CA ASN A 245 23.44 -6.84 3.76
C ASN A 245 22.59 -5.77 4.43
N GLN A 246 22.64 -4.53 3.96
CA GLN A 246 21.78 -3.44 4.44
C GLN A 246 20.33 -3.67 4.05
N GLU A 247 20.07 -4.10 2.82
CA GLU A 247 18.74 -4.48 2.34
C GLU A 247 18.18 -5.65 3.16
N TRP A 248 19.00 -6.66 3.42
CA TRP A 248 18.60 -7.81 4.22
C TRP A 248 18.28 -7.43 5.66
N PHE A 249 19.09 -6.57 6.27
CA PHE A 249 18.81 -6.05 7.60
C PHE A 249 17.48 -5.26 7.64
N ALA A 250 17.21 -4.43 6.63
CA ALA A 250 15.94 -3.74 6.50
C ALA A 250 14.75 -4.71 6.42
N GLN A 251 14.90 -5.80 5.66
CA GLN A 251 13.89 -6.86 5.57
C GLN A 251 13.62 -7.51 6.95
N TYR A 252 14.65 -7.83 7.71
CA TYR A 252 14.51 -8.44 9.05
C TYR A 252 13.74 -7.57 10.04
N LEU A 253 13.79 -6.26 9.90
CA LEU A 253 13.06 -5.36 10.81
C LEU A 253 11.53 -5.52 10.72
N THR A 254 11.01 -6.04 9.62
CA THR A 254 9.57 -6.32 9.48
C THR A 254 9.10 -7.37 10.48
N LEU A 255 9.95 -8.30 10.90
CA LEU A 255 9.62 -9.32 11.91
C LEU A 255 9.21 -8.74 13.26
N LEU A 256 9.54 -7.47 13.56
CA LEU A 256 9.07 -6.77 14.75
C LEU A 256 7.55 -6.55 14.75
N TYR A 257 6.92 -6.60 13.57
CA TYR A 257 5.46 -6.47 13.47
C TYR A 257 4.71 -7.70 13.98
N ILE A 258 5.34 -8.87 14.03
CA ILE A 258 4.71 -10.12 14.51
C ILE A 258 4.21 -9.96 15.96
N PRO A 259 5.05 -9.67 16.96
CA PRO A 259 4.59 -9.48 18.33
C PRO A 259 3.66 -8.26 18.49
N LEU A 260 3.85 -7.20 17.67
CA LEU A 260 3.00 -6.02 17.68
C LEU A 260 1.56 -6.36 17.29
N LEU A 261 1.37 -6.99 16.11
CA LEU A 261 0.04 -7.31 15.59
C LEU A 261 -0.65 -8.37 16.46
N TYR A 262 0.08 -9.34 16.98
CA TYR A 262 -0.44 -10.31 17.92
C TYR A 262 -0.96 -9.64 19.20
N ARG A 263 -0.23 -8.65 19.73
CA ARG A 263 -0.66 -7.89 20.89
C ARG A 263 -1.92 -7.07 20.59
N TRP A 264 -1.96 -6.36 19.47
CA TRP A 264 -3.12 -5.58 19.06
C TRP A 264 -4.36 -6.45 18.83
N TYR A 265 -4.19 -7.63 18.23
CA TYR A 265 -5.26 -8.61 18.08
C TYR A 265 -5.83 -9.03 19.45
N LYS A 266 -4.96 -9.35 20.42
CA LYS A 266 -5.39 -9.71 21.77
C LYS A 266 -6.13 -8.59 22.50
N ASP A 267 -5.63 -7.37 22.38
CA ASP A 267 -6.20 -6.19 23.06
C ASP A 267 -7.47 -5.67 22.35
N SER A 268 -7.78 -6.15 21.16
CA SER A 268 -8.95 -5.72 20.38
C SER A 268 -10.26 -6.31 20.93
N ASN A 269 -11.28 -5.44 21.07
CA ASN A 269 -12.66 -5.80 21.39
C ASN A 269 -13.56 -5.51 20.20
N ILE A 270 -13.56 -6.41 19.23
CA ILE A 270 -14.33 -6.35 17.99
C ILE A 270 -15.29 -7.54 17.89
N THR A 271 -16.28 -7.48 17.01
CA THR A 271 -17.24 -8.59 16.81
C THR A 271 -16.53 -9.87 16.41
N ASN A 272 -17.08 -11.03 16.77
CA ASN A 272 -16.46 -12.33 16.50
C ASN A 272 -16.15 -12.57 15.01
N VAL A 273 -17.01 -12.11 14.09
CA VAL A 273 -16.80 -12.24 12.65
C VAL A 273 -15.62 -11.38 12.20
N ALA A 274 -15.60 -10.12 12.61
CA ALA A 274 -14.49 -9.19 12.29
C ALA A 274 -13.17 -9.67 12.94
N LYS A 275 -13.23 -10.26 14.14
CA LYS A 275 -12.05 -10.80 14.83
C LYS A 275 -11.45 -12.00 14.11
N LYS A 276 -12.29 -12.89 13.56
CA LYS A 276 -11.82 -14.00 12.71
C LYS A 276 -11.20 -13.51 11.41
N ALA A 277 -11.83 -12.54 10.72
CA ALA A 277 -11.28 -11.95 9.51
C ALA A 277 -9.93 -11.26 9.77
N LEU A 278 -9.84 -10.47 10.85
CA LEU A 278 -8.59 -9.85 11.27
C LEU A 278 -7.50 -10.89 11.58
N LEU A 279 -7.85 -12.00 12.23
CA LEU A 279 -6.88 -13.06 12.51
C LEU A 279 -6.36 -13.69 11.23
N ILE A 280 -7.24 -14.00 10.27
CA ILE A 280 -6.85 -14.58 8.97
C ILE A 280 -5.90 -13.62 8.24
N SER A 281 -6.24 -12.33 8.16
CA SER A 281 -5.41 -11.32 7.54
C SER A 281 -4.04 -11.20 8.23
N ILE A 282 -3.99 -11.11 9.56
CA ILE A 282 -2.72 -11.07 10.31
C ILE A 282 -1.88 -12.34 10.07
N LEU A 283 -2.50 -13.53 10.11
CA LEU A 283 -1.75 -14.77 9.89
C LEU A 283 -1.20 -14.85 8.47
N ALA A 284 -1.95 -14.43 7.45
CA ALA A 284 -1.48 -14.37 6.08
C ALA A 284 -0.31 -13.37 5.94
N PHE A 285 -0.45 -12.16 6.51
CA PHE A 285 0.61 -11.17 6.51
C PHE A 285 1.88 -11.69 7.20
N LEU A 286 1.75 -12.31 8.38
CA LEU A 286 2.89 -12.88 9.11
C LEU A 286 3.54 -14.03 8.35
N PHE A 287 2.75 -14.87 7.69
CA PHE A 287 3.27 -15.96 6.86
C PHE A 287 4.14 -15.42 5.72
N VAL A 288 3.65 -14.46 4.95
CA VAL A 288 4.41 -13.88 3.84
C VAL A 288 5.59 -13.04 4.31
N ASP A 289 5.52 -12.42 5.48
CA ASP A 289 6.64 -11.67 6.06
C ASP A 289 7.79 -12.60 6.46
N ILE A 290 7.49 -13.74 7.10
CA ILE A 290 8.46 -14.78 7.41
C ILE A 290 9.03 -15.39 6.12
N GLU A 291 8.18 -15.74 5.16
CA GLU A 291 8.58 -16.27 3.87
C GLU A 291 9.49 -15.27 3.13
N GLY A 292 9.13 -13.99 3.07
CA GLY A 292 9.93 -12.93 2.47
C GLY A 292 11.31 -12.82 3.07
N ASN A 293 11.44 -12.99 4.40
CA ASN A 293 12.75 -13.02 5.08
C ASN A 293 13.58 -14.27 4.70
N ILE A 294 12.93 -15.43 4.54
CA ILE A 294 13.59 -16.65 4.08
C ILE A 294 14.06 -16.51 2.62
N LEU A 295 13.23 -15.92 1.76
CA LEU A 295 13.54 -15.69 0.35
C LEU A 295 14.72 -14.72 0.14
N PHE A 296 15.10 -13.97 1.18
CA PHE A 296 16.27 -13.10 1.16
C PHE A 296 17.60 -13.84 1.35
N ILE A 297 17.59 -15.08 1.81
CA ILE A 297 18.80 -15.90 1.97
C ILE A 297 19.40 -16.15 0.57
N PRO A 298 20.69 -15.81 0.32
CA PRO A 298 21.28 -15.82 -1.02
C PRO A 298 21.12 -17.15 -1.76
N GLU A 299 21.31 -18.26 -1.07
CA GLU A 299 21.26 -19.62 -1.63
C GLU A 299 19.83 -20.01 -2.04
N ILE A 300 18.83 -19.56 -1.28
CA ILE A 300 17.41 -19.82 -1.52
C ILE A 300 16.84 -18.87 -2.56
N ARG A 301 17.30 -17.62 -2.57
CA ARG A 301 16.81 -16.56 -3.45
C ARG A 301 16.80 -16.97 -4.92
N TRP A 302 17.90 -17.52 -5.42
CA TRP A 302 18.01 -17.92 -6.83
C TRP A 302 17.04 -19.02 -7.22
N LEU A 303 16.67 -19.87 -6.26
CA LEU A 303 15.72 -20.94 -6.49
C LEU A 303 14.28 -20.41 -6.59
N PHE A 304 13.90 -19.49 -5.71
CA PHE A 304 12.50 -19.06 -5.56
C PHE A 304 12.11 -17.84 -6.37
N HIS A 305 13.01 -16.92 -6.66
CA HIS A 305 12.70 -15.71 -7.43
C HIS A 305 12.39 -15.94 -8.92
N ARG A 306 12.55 -17.17 -9.40
CA ARG A 306 12.33 -17.55 -10.81
C ARG A 306 11.20 -18.53 -11.02
N ASN A 307 10.39 -18.76 -10.01
CA ASN A 307 9.29 -19.71 -10.09
C ASN A 307 7.99 -19.12 -9.51
N ASP A 308 6.94 -19.92 -9.52
CA ASP A 308 5.59 -19.52 -9.09
C ASP A 308 5.46 -19.24 -7.59
N LEU A 309 6.47 -19.55 -6.76
CA LEU A 309 6.46 -19.26 -5.34
C LEU A 309 6.42 -17.75 -5.06
N ILE A 310 7.17 -16.94 -5.83
CA ILE A 310 7.12 -15.48 -5.69
C ILE A 310 5.74 -14.93 -6.07
N VAL A 311 5.09 -15.56 -7.05
CA VAL A 311 3.72 -15.21 -7.45
C VAL A 311 2.74 -15.58 -6.34
N ALA A 312 2.86 -16.77 -5.76
CA ALA A 312 2.05 -17.23 -4.62
C ALA A 312 2.24 -16.31 -3.40
N HIS A 313 3.48 -15.95 -3.06
CA HIS A 313 3.81 -14.98 -2.02
C HIS A 313 3.03 -13.66 -2.19
N ALA A 314 3.11 -13.07 -3.38
CA ALA A 314 2.40 -11.82 -3.68
C ALA A 314 0.87 -11.96 -3.58
N HIS A 315 0.31 -13.09 -4.03
CA HIS A 315 -1.13 -13.33 -3.95
C HIS A 315 -1.62 -13.54 -2.50
N VAL A 316 -0.85 -14.22 -1.66
CA VAL A 316 -1.19 -14.34 -0.23
C VAL A 316 -1.09 -12.98 0.46
N ALA A 317 -0.03 -12.21 0.20
CA ALA A 317 0.16 -10.88 0.77
C ALA A 317 -0.95 -9.91 0.43
N MET A 318 -1.35 -9.85 -0.83
CA MET A 318 -2.31 -8.85 -1.33
C MET A 318 -3.77 -9.34 -1.34
N GLY A 319 -3.99 -10.66 -1.38
CA GLY A 319 -5.33 -11.23 -1.49
C GLY A 319 -5.94 -11.68 -0.15
N ILE A 320 -5.12 -11.97 0.84
CA ILE A 320 -5.56 -12.48 2.14
C ILE A 320 -5.01 -11.64 3.30
N GLY A 321 -3.72 -11.22 3.22
CA GLY A 321 -3.06 -10.36 4.20
C GLY A 321 -3.54 -8.95 4.10
#